data_0e2bd90d1dca5cead7535f109769d6e6
#
_entry.id   0e2bd90d1dca5cead7535f109769d6e6
#
_cell.length_a   1.000
_cell.length_b   1.000
_cell.length_c   1.000
_cell.angle_alpha   90.00
_cell.angle_beta   90.00
_cell.angle_gamma   90.00
#
_symmetry.space_group_name_H-M   'P 1'
#
loop_
_entity.id
_entity.type
_entity.pdbx_description
1 polymer ?
#
loop_
_entity_poly.entity_id
_entity_poly.type
_entity_poly.pdbx_seq_one_letter_code
_entity_poly.pdbx_strand_id
1 'polypeptide(L)'
;MKLFSKLVLAAIAASALVAGGPAAAQQKLKWAHVYEVSEPYHTESVWAAAEIKKRTNGKFDIEVFPASSLGKETDINQGMALGTVDMIISGPSFAARSYPRLGIAYYPFIFRDADHLIAY
;
A
#
# COMPACT_ATOMS: atom_id res chain seq x y z
N MET A 1 23.21 -32.36 44.15
CA MET A 1 23.51 -30.99 43.64
C MET A 1 23.64 -30.90 42.13
N LYS A 2 24.26 -31.84 41.42
CA LYS A 2 24.44 -31.73 39.93
C LYS A 2 23.17 -31.94 39.11
N LEU A 3 22.15 -32.62 39.61
CA LEU A 3 20.88 -32.87 38.91
C LEU A 3 19.94 -31.62 38.93
N PHE A 4 19.91 -30.92 40.07
CA PHE A 4 19.12 -29.69 40.23
C PHE A 4 19.64 -28.55 39.31
N SER A 5 20.95 -28.43 39.16
CA SER A 5 21.55 -27.44 38.28
C SER A 5 21.21 -27.63 36.79
N LYS A 6 21.10 -28.89 36.34
CA LYS A 6 20.73 -29.22 34.96
C LYS A 6 19.25 -28.97 34.66
N LEU A 7 18.37 -29.16 35.65
CA LEU A 7 16.93 -28.87 35.52
C LEU A 7 16.64 -27.37 35.46
N VAL A 8 17.38 -26.55 36.21
CA VAL A 8 17.23 -25.08 36.20
C VAL A 8 17.73 -24.50 34.88
N LEU A 9 18.85 -25.01 34.33
CA LEU A 9 19.34 -24.57 33.02
C LEU A 9 18.37 -24.93 31.88
N ALA A 10 17.73 -26.08 31.92
CA ALA A 10 16.75 -26.51 30.92
C ALA A 10 15.47 -25.69 30.97
N ALA A 11 15.03 -25.24 32.14
CA ALA A 11 13.87 -24.38 32.32
C ALA A 11 14.09 -22.95 31.81
N ILE A 12 15.31 -22.42 31.95
CA ILE A 12 15.68 -21.09 31.42
C ILE A 12 15.81 -21.13 29.89
N ALA A 13 16.31 -22.21 29.31
CA ALA A 13 16.41 -22.40 27.87
C ALA A 13 15.02 -22.54 27.20
N ALA A 14 14.06 -23.18 27.88
CA ALA A 14 12.70 -23.33 27.38
C ALA A 14 11.89 -21.99 27.41
N SER A 15 12.15 -21.11 28.38
CA SER A 15 11.48 -19.82 28.47
C SER A 15 11.95 -18.82 27.42
N ALA A 16 13.17 -18.94 26.87
CA ALA A 16 13.68 -18.08 25.81
C ALA A 16 13.05 -18.36 24.44
N LEU A 17 12.50 -19.54 24.22
CA LEU A 17 11.84 -19.92 22.95
C LEU A 17 10.40 -19.40 22.83
N VAL A 18 9.77 -19.00 23.94
CA VAL A 18 8.37 -18.51 23.94
C VAL A 18 8.27 -17.01 23.71
N ALA A 19 9.37 -16.26 23.84
CA ALA A 19 9.40 -14.81 23.65
C ALA A 19 9.46 -14.34 22.17
N GLY A 20 9.61 -15.26 21.23
CA GLY A 20 9.49 -15.00 19.79
C GLY A 20 8.02 -15.06 19.37
N GLY A 21 7.20 -14.04 19.72
CA GLY A 21 5.92 -13.85 19.08
C GLY A 21 6.09 -13.84 17.55
N PRO A 22 5.07 -14.24 16.75
CA PRO A 22 5.18 -14.21 15.30
C PRO A 22 5.57 -12.79 14.87
N ALA A 23 6.81 -12.63 14.43
CA ALA A 23 7.23 -11.40 13.75
C ALA A 23 6.30 -11.29 12.55
N ALA A 24 5.31 -10.40 12.62
CA ALA A 24 4.40 -10.17 11.51
C ALA A 24 5.30 -9.80 10.31
N ALA A 25 5.34 -10.69 9.31
CA ALA A 25 6.18 -10.47 8.14
C ALA A 25 5.80 -9.12 7.52
N GLN A 26 6.78 -8.24 7.33
CA GLN A 26 6.60 -6.95 6.69
C GLN A 26 6.05 -7.17 5.28
N GLN A 27 4.92 -6.57 4.97
CA GLN A 27 4.32 -6.61 3.65
C GLN A 27 4.83 -5.42 2.84
N LYS A 28 5.58 -5.71 1.78
CA LYS A 28 6.04 -4.69 0.83
C LYS A 28 4.95 -4.46 -0.22
N LEU A 29 4.59 -3.20 -0.44
CA LEU A 29 3.58 -2.79 -1.41
C LEU A 29 4.20 -1.79 -2.40
N LYS A 30 3.74 -1.84 -3.65
CA LYS A 30 4.14 -0.92 -4.72
C LYS A 30 3.03 0.07 -4.99
N TRP A 31 3.36 1.36 -4.88
CA TRP A 31 2.46 2.45 -5.21
C TRP A 31 2.95 3.20 -6.43
N ALA A 32 2.28 3.05 -7.57
CA ALA A 32 2.68 3.64 -8.84
C ALA A 32 1.84 4.86 -9.22
N HIS A 33 2.47 5.82 -9.85
CA HIS A 33 1.80 6.96 -10.48
C HIS A 33 2.64 7.55 -11.64
N VAL A 34 1.99 8.36 -12.47
CA VAL A 34 2.62 8.95 -13.67
C VAL A 34 3.20 10.34 -13.44
N TYR A 35 2.93 10.95 -12.29
CA TYR A 35 3.31 12.32 -11.95
C TYR A 35 4.80 12.45 -11.65
N GLU A 36 5.36 13.62 -11.97
CA GLU A 36 6.77 13.92 -11.72
C GLU A 36 7.08 14.05 -10.22
N VAL A 37 8.35 13.86 -9.86
CA VAL A 37 8.79 13.90 -8.46
C VAL A 37 8.63 15.27 -7.80
N SER A 38 8.56 16.34 -8.61
CA SER A 38 8.31 17.70 -8.14
C SER A 38 6.84 18.03 -7.87
N GLU A 39 5.91 17.14 -8.28
CA GLU A 39 4.49 17.39 -8.15
C GLU A 39 3.96 16.98 -6.77
N PRO A 40 2.92 17.68 -6.26
CA PRO A 40 2.29 17.34 -4.98
C PRO A 40 1.82 15.89 -4.88
N TYR A 41 1.35 15.29 -5.98
CA TYR A 41 0.94 13.90 -6.01
C TYR A 41 2.05 12.94 -5.56
N HIS A 42 3.31 13.22 -5.94
CA HIS A 42 4.44 12.41 -5.48
C HIS A 42 4.79 12.69 -4.01
N THR A 43 4.94 13.97 -3.64
CA THR A 43 5.36 14.34 -2.29
C THR A 43 4.37 13.86 -1.24
N GLU A 44 3.07 13.97 -1.50
CA GLU A 44 2.02 13.46 -0.62
C GLU A 44 1.97 11.93 -0.57
N SER A 45 2.25 11.25 -1.68
CA SER A 45 2.34 9.78 -1.68
C SER A 45 3.50 9.28 -0.83
N VAL A 46 4.66 9.92 -0.90
CA VAL A 46 5.83 9.58 -0.08
C VAL A 46 5.55 9.83 1.39
N TRP A 47 4.94 10.98 1.73
CA TRP A 47 4.52 11.29 3.09
C TRP A 47 3.51 10.26 3.62
N ALA A 48 2.49 9.92 2.82
CA ALA A 48 1.47 8.95 3.20
C ALA A 48 2.06 7.55 3.41
N ALA A 49 2.99 7.12 2.55
CA ALA A 49 3.69 5.85 2.69
C ALA A 49 4.47 5.77 4.01
N ALA A 50 5.18 6.86 4.37
CA ALA A 50 5.91 6.95 5.63
C ALA A 50 4.96 6.92 6.85
N GLU A 51 3.83 7.63 6.80
CA GLU A 51 2.83 7.63 7.87
C GLU A 51 2.14 6.25 8.03
N ILE A 52 1.86 5.56 6.93
CA ILE A 52 1.30 4.19 6.99
C ILE A 52 2.31 3.26 7.65
N LYS A 53 3.58 3.30 7.24
CA LYS A 53 4.64 2.49 7.86
C LYS A 53 4.74 2.73 9.35
N LYS A 54 4.72 3.99 9.78
CA LYS A 54 4.76 4.40 11.19
C LYS A 54 3.53 3.91 11.96
N ARG A 55 2.32 4.17 11.47
CA ARG A 55 1.05 3.80 12.14
C ARG A 55 0.81 2.30 12.21
N THR A 56 1.44 1.54 11.31
CA THR A 56 1.32 0.07 11.28
C THR A 56 2.49 -0.64 11.95
N ASN A 57 3.35 0.11 12.67
CA ASN A 57 4.58 -0.42 13.30
C ASN A 57 5.44 -1.22 12.30
N GLY A 58 5.56 -0.72 11.06
CA GLY A 58 6.33 -1.35 10.01
C GLY A 58 5.68 -2.57 9.34
N LYS A 59 4.43 -2.88 9.64
CA LYS A 59 3.71 -3.99 9.01
C LYS A 59 3.58 -3.79 7.49
N PHE A 60 3.29 -2.57 7.05
CA PHE A 60 3.27 -2.20 5.64
C PHE A 60 4.45 -1.30 5.31
N ASP A 61 5.17 -1.65 4.25
CA ASP A 61 6.28 -0.88 3.70
C ASP A 61 5.96 -0.57 2.23
N ILE A 62 5.60 0.68 1.97
CA ILE A 62 5.11 1.11 0.65
C ILE A 62 6.23 1.80 -0.10
N GLU A 63 6.60 1.26 -1.25
CA GLU A 63 7.56 1.87 -2.17
C GLU A 63 6.80 2.65 -3.25
N VAL A 64 7.11 3.95 -3.38
CA VAL A 64 6.44 4.83 -4.35
C VAL A 64 7.24 4.88 -5.64
N PHE A 65 6.58 4.60 -6.76
CA PHE A 65 7.12 4.57 -8.12
C PHE A 65 6.56 5.74 -8.94
N PRO A 66 7.28 6.88 -9.04
CA PRO A 66 6.83 8.08 -9.75
C PRO A 66 7.16 8.03 -11.25
N ALA A 67 6.73 9.09 -11.96
CA ALA A 67 7.16 9.45 -13.32
C ALA A 67 7.03 8.29 -14.32
N SER A 68 5.94 7.52 -14.24
CA SER A 68 5.69 6.38 -15.13
C SER A 68 6.78 5.29 -15.05
N SER A 69 7.54 5.19 -13.96
CA SER A 69 8.65 4.23 -13.80
C SER A 69 8.19 2.75 -13.88
N LEU A 70 6.92 2.46 -13.62
CA LEU A 70 6.32 1.14 -13.81
C LEU A 70 5.40 1.06 -15.05
N GLY A 71 5.46 2.04 -15.94
CA GLY A 71 4.66 2.13 -17.15
C GLY A 71 3.68 3.30 -17.17
N LYS A 72 3.00 3.45 -18.29
CA LYS A 72 1.96 4.47 -18.49
C LYS A 72 0.76 4.19 -17.59
N GLU A 73 -0.14 5.16 -17.46
CA GLU A 73 -1.33 5.01 -16.61
C GLU A 73 -2.20 3.79 -16.97
N THR A 74 -2.28 3.45 -18.27
CA THR A 74 -2.94 2.21 -18.70
C THR A 74 -2.25 0.95 -18.21
N ASP A 75 -0.91 0.97 -18.18
CA ASP A 75 -0.10 -0.21 -17.82
C ASP A 75 -0.17 -0.46 -16.31
N ILE A 76 -0.09 0.61 -15.50
CA ILE A 76 -0.22 0.48 -14.05
C ILE A 76 -1.63 0.07 -13.61
N ASN A 77 -2.69 0.50 -14.34
CA ASN A 77 -4.05 0.01 -14.11
C ASN A 77 -4.19 -1.49 -14.41
N GLN A 78 -3.56 -1.97 -15.51
CA GLN A 78 -3.50 -3.41 -15.79
C GLN A 78 -2.66 -4.15 -14.74
N GLY A 79 -1.53 -3.56 -14.33
CA GLY A 79 -0.69 -4.09 -13.26
C GLY A 79 -1.45 -4.30 -11.95
N MET A 80 -2.35 -3.38 -11.59
CA MET A 80 -3.22 -3.53 -10.43
C MET A 80 -4.19 -4.72 -10.59
N ALA A 81 -4.80 -4.88 -11.76
CA ALA A 81 -5.68 -6.01 -12.04
C ALA A 81 -4.95 -7.37 -12.02
N LEU A 82 -3.66 -7.38 -12.37
CA LEU A 82 -2.80 -8.56 -12.37
C LEU A 82 -2.06 -8.79 -11.03
N GLY A 83 -2.17 -7.87 -10.08
CA GLY A 83 -1.49 -7.95 -8.78
C GLY A 83 0.02 -7.67 -8.83
N THR A 84 0.53 -7.01 -9.87
CA THR A 84 1.94 -6.59 -9.99
C THR A 84 2.19 -5.20 -9.41
N VAL A 85 1.14 -4.42 -9.20
CA VAL A 85 1.08 -3.12 -8.53
C VAL A 85 -0.06 -3.19 -7.52
N ASP A 86 0.16 -2.65 -6.31
CA ASP A 86 -0.79 -2.76 -5.20
C ASP A 86 -1.64 -1.49 -5.05
N MET A 87 -1.08 -0.33 -5.36
CA MET A 87 -1.72 0.98 -5.24
C MET A 87 -1.39 1.84 -6.45
N ILE A 88 -2.35 2.64 -6.90
CA ILE A 88 -2.14 3.59 -8.00
C ILE A 88 -2.81 4.93 -7.69
N ILE A 89 -2.27 6.00 -8.27
CA ILE A 89 -3.01 7.24 -8.50
C ILE A 89 -3.37 7.25 -9.98
N SER A 90 -4.66 7.22 -10.27
CA SER A 90 -5.17 7.14 -11.63
C SER A 90 -6.50 7.86 -11.77
N GLY A 91 -6.73 8.45 -12.94
CA GLY A 91 -8.02 9.03 -13.27
C GLY A 91 -9.11 7.96 -13.49
N PRO A 92 -10.37 8.23 -13.10
CA PRO A 92 -11.48 7.29 -13.30
C PRO A 92 -11.66 6.80 -14.74
N SER A 93 -11.29 7.60 -15.74
CA SER A 93 -11.36 7.21 -17.16
C SER A 93 -10.43 6.04 -17.51
N PHE A 94 -9.27 5.95 -16.85
CA PHE A 94 -8.34 4.83 -17.05
C PHE A 94 -8.80 3.59 -16.30
N ALA A 95 -9.28 3.76 -15.05
CA ALA A 95 -9.85 2.67 -14.26
C ALA A 95 -11.13 2.11 -14.89
N ALA A 96 -11.89 2.91 -15.64
CA ALA A 96 -13.10 2.51 -16.35
C ALA A 96 -12.88 1.42 -17.40
N ARG A 97 -11.65 1.20 -17.85
CA ARG A 97 -11.31 0.08 -18.76
C ARG A 97 -11.52 -1.27 -18.08
N SER A 98 -11.25 -1.35 -16.77
CA SER A 98 -11.44 -2.56 -15.97
C SER A 98 -12.79 -2.55 -15.24
N TYR A 99 -13.30 -1.36 -14.89
CA TYR A 99 -14.58 -1.19 -14.21
C TYR A 99 -15.37 -0.02 -14.83
N PRO A 100 -16.18 -0.29 -15.89
CA PRO A 100 -16.82 0.75 -16.71
C PRO A 100 -17.65 1.78 -15.96
N ARG A 101 -18.25 1.41 -14.81
CA ARG A 101 -19.05 2.33 -13.99
C ARG A 101 -18.28 3.55 -13.50
N LEU A 102 -16.96 3.45 -13.28
CA LEU A 102 -16.13 4.59 -12.88
C LEU A 102 -16.02 5.65 -13.97
N GLY A 103 -16.25 5.28 -15.23
CA GLY A 103 -16.17 6.23 -16.35
C GLY A 103 -17.17 7.34 -16.30
N ILE A 104 -18.30 7.16 -15.61
CA ILE A 104 -19.36 8.17 -15.53
C ILE A 104 -18.86 9.50 -14.95
N ALA A 105 -17.92 9.46 -14.01
CA ALA A 105 -17.37 10.65 -13.37
C ALA A 105 -16.62 11.59 -14.32
N TYR A 106 -16.27 11.13 -15.54
CA TYR A 106 -15.55 11.89 -16.55
C TYR A 106 -16.44 12.44 -17.68
N TYR A 107 -17.74 12.10 -17.69
CA TYR A 107 -18.63 12.65 -18.69
C TYR A 107 -18.91 14.13 -18.40
N PRO A 108 -18.77 15.02 -19.41
CA PRO A 108 -19.06 16.43 -19.22
C PRO A 108 -20.53 16.64 -18.85
N PHE A 109 -20.78 17.59 -17.96
CA PHE A 109 -22.12 18.02 -17.53
C PHE A 109 -22.98 16.96 -16.85
N ILE A 110 -22.40 15.83 -16.40
CA ILE A 110 -23.16 14.80 -15.69
C ILE A 110 -23.56 15.23 -14.28
N PHE A 111 -22.75 16.06 -13.64
CA PHE A 111 -23.05 16.65 -12.35
C PHE A 111 -23.52 18.09 -12.52
N ARG A 112 -24.57 18.48 -11.81
CA ARG A 112 -25.15 19.82 -11.84
C ARG A 112 -24.26 20.84 -11.12
N ASP A 113 -23.66 20.41 -10.01
CA ASP A 113 -22.86 21.20 -9.09
C ASP A 113 -21.95 20.27 -8.26
N ALA A 114 -21.14 20.87 -7.37
CA ALA A 114 -20.22 20.13 -6.50
C ALA A 114 -20.96 19.23 -5.49
N ASP A 115 -22.10 19.68 -4.98
CA ASP A 115 -22.89 18.92 -4.02
C ASP A 115 -23.45 17.65 -4.66
N HIS A 116 -23.88 17.74 -5.92
CA HIS A 116 -24.33 16.56 -6.68
C HIS A 116 -23.17 15.57 -6.91
N LEU A 117 -21.95 16.04 -7.17
CA LEU A 117 -20.77 15.18 -7.30
C LEU A 117 -20.43 14.49 -5.96
N ILE A 118 -20.54 15.22 -4.84
CA ILE A 118 -20.23 14.67 -3.51
C ILE A 118 -21.27 13.63 -3.08
N ALA A 119 -22.51 13.80 -3.51
CA ALA A 119 -23.61 12.88 -3.18
C ALA A 119 -23.61 11.60 -4.04
N TYR A 120 -22.88 11.58 -5.16
CA TYR A 120 -22.73 10.43 -6.06
C TYR A 120 -21.74 9.40 -5.53
#